data_8124ca32a1b06138dd620310fed4ed5c
#
_entry.id   8124ca32a1b06138dd620310fed4ed5c
#
_cell.length_a   1.000
_cell.length_b   1.000
_cell.length_c   1.000
_cell.angle_alpha   90.00
_cell.angle_beta   90.00
_cell.angle_gamma   90.00
#
_symmetry.space_group_name_H-M   'P 1'
#
loop_
_entity.id
_entity.type
_entity.pdbx_description
1 polymer ?
#
loop_
_entity_poly.entity_id
_entity_poly.type
_entity_poly.pdbx_seq_one_letter_code
_entity_poly.pdbx_strand_id
1 'polypeptide(L)'
;GNEVTEKTRTHLDRCLTCRNCETTCPSGVAYGHLVDIGRKIVEERTERPFADRAKRWAVKTFFPNTTTFGIATSLGMTFRPLLPAPLANKLPKAIAPAPARPAVRHARKMVALAGCVQPVLT
;
A
#
# COMPACT_ATOMS: atom_id res chain seq x y z
N GLY A 1 -32.12 -1.13 -3.09
CA GLY A 1 -31.09 -0.62 -2.30
C GLY A 1 -30.12 0.34 -2.97
N ASN A 2 -30.48 1.65 -2.98
CA ASN A 2 -29.60 2.68 -3.57
C ASN A 2 -28.76 3.42 -2.50
N GLU A 3 -28.72 2.91 -1.27
CA GLU A 3 -27.96 3.55 -0.20
C GLU A 3 -26.52 3.04 -0.17
N VAL A 4 -25.62 3.98 -0.37
CA VAL A 4 -24.19 3.73 -0.16
C VAL A 4 -23.90 3.93 1.32
N THR A 5 -23.61 2.83 2.02
CA THR A 5 -23.38 2.83 3.46
C THR A 5 -21.88 2.71 3.79
N GLU A 6 -21.55 2.96 5.07
CA GLU A 6 -20.20 2.71 5.58
C GLU A 6 -19.77 1.24 5.44
N LYS A 7 -20.72 0.30 5.54
CA LYS A 7 -20.46 -1.12 5.28
C LYS A 7 -19.98 -1.35 3.84
N THR A 8 -20.65 -0.73 2.85
CA THR A 8 -20.26 -0.80 1.44
C THR A 8 -18.84 -0.27 1.25
N ARG A 9 -18.50 0.86 1.88
CA ARG A 9 -17.16 1.42 1.87
C ARG A 9 -16.12 0.43 2.44
N THR A 10 -16.41 -0.15 3.60
CA THR A 10 -15.50 -1.09 4.26
C THR A 10 -15.23 -2.32 3.40
N HIS A 11 -16.22 -2.86 2.72
CA HIS A 11 -16.03 -4.01 1.82
C HIS A 11 -15.19 -3.65 0.60
N LEU A 12 -15.44 -2.50 -0.04
CA LEU A 12 -14.64 -2.05 -1.17
C LEU A 12 -13.20 -1.69 -0.79
N ASP A 13 -13.00 -1.11 0.40
CA ASP A 13 -11.67 -0.79 0.92
C ASP A 13 -10.82 -2.04 1.22
N ARG A 14 -11.46 -3.15 1.59
CA ARG A 14 -10.79 -4.44 1.83
C ARG A 14 -10.40 -5.18 0.56
N CYS A 15 -10.88 -4.76 -0.60
CA CYS A 15 -10.49 -5.36 -1.87
C CYS A 15 -9.03 -5.01 -2.20
N LEU A 16 -8.19 -6.02 -2.38
CA LEU A 16 -6.77 -5.87 -2.73
C LEU A 16 -6.53 -5.52 -4.20
N THR A 17 -7.57 -5.46 -5.01
CA THR A 17 -7.51 -5.22 -6.46
C THR A 17 -6.60 -6.25 -7.18
N CYS A 18 -6.50 -7.45 -6.65
CA CYS A 18 -5.67 -8.53 -7.21
C CYS A 18 -6.24 -9.14 -8.49
N ARG A 19 -7.49 -8.80 -8.88
CA ARG A 19 -8.21 -9.27 -10.07
C ARG A 19 -8.40 -10.79 -10.19
N ASN A 20 -8.11 -11.55 -9.15
CA ASN A 20 -8.28 -13.00 -9.18
C ASN A 20 -9.75 -13.42 -9.41
N CYS A 21 -10.70 -12.60 -8.99
CA CYS A 21 -12.13 -12.80 -9.28
C CYS A 21 -12.47 -12.71 -10.78
N GLU A 22 -11.72 -11.95 -11.58
CA GLU A 22 -11.92 -11.85 -13.03
C GLU A 22 -11.50 -13.13 -13.75
N THR A 23 -10.36 -13.70 -13.35
CA THR A 23 -9.82 -14.92 -13.99
C THR A 23 -10.64 -16.17 -13.70
N THR A 24 -11.33 -16.21 -12.56
CA THR A 24 -12.18 -17.34 -12.13
C THR A 24 -13.65 -17.17 -12.52
N CYS A 25 -14.05 -16.00 -13.01
CA CYS A 25 -15.44 -15.74 -13.37
C CYS A 25 -15.78 -16.34 -14.74
N PRO A 26 -16.70 -17.32 -14.83
CA PRO A 26 -17.09 -17.91 -16.12
C PRO A 26 -17.83 -16.94 -17.03
N SER A 27 -18.43 -15.88 -16.45
CA SER A 27 -19.17 -14.85 -17.20
C SER A 27 -18.28 -13.71 -17.70
N GLY A 28 -16.99 -13.73 -17.46
CA GLY A 28 -16.04 -12.71 -17.94
C GLY A 28 -16.28 -11.30 -17.37
N VAL A 29 -16.80 -11.18 -16.16
CA VAL A 29 -17.11 -9.89 -15.55
C VAL A 29 -15.81 -9.16 -15.17
N ALA A 30 -15.65 -7.93 -15.66
CA ALA A 30 -14.51 -7.06 -15.35
C ALA A 30 -14.66 -6.43 -13.95
N TYR A 31 -14.46 -7.21 -12.89
CA TYR A 31 -14.61 -6.76 -11.51
C TYR A 31 -13.67 -5.62 -11.11
N GLY A 32 -12.50 -5.51 -11.72
CA GLY A 32 -11.57 -4.40 -11.50
C GLY A 32 -12.22 -3.06 -11.81
N HIS A 33 -12.87 -2.94 -12.98
CA HIS A 33 -13.60 -1.73 -13.35
C HIS A 33 -14.77 -1.43 -12.41
N LEU A 34 -15.52 -2.47 -12.02
CA LEU A 34 -16.64 -2.30 -11.09
C LEU A 34 -16.18 -1.81 -9.72
N VAL A 35 -15.07 -2.32 -9.22
CA VAL A 35 -14.47 -1.89 -7.94
C VAL A 35 -13.99 -0.44 -8.04
N ASP A 36 -13.36 -0.04 -9.13
CA ASP A 36 -12.86 1.32 -9.33
C ASP A 36 -14.02 2.33 -9.36
N ILE A 37 -15.06 2.03 -10.13
CA ILE A 37 -16.29 2.84 -10.18
C ILE A 37 -16.97 2.88 -8.79
N GLY A 38 -17.11 1.72 -8.15
CA GLY A 38 -17.71 1.61 -6.82
C GLY A 38 -16.98 2.41 -5.77
N ARG A 39 -15.64 2.37 -5.77
CA ARG A 39 -14.80 3.16 -4.86
C ARG A 39 -14.99 4.67 -5.07
N LYS A 40 -15.07 5.11 -6.33
CA LYS A 40 -15.33 6.52 -6.65
C LYS A 40 -16.67 6.97 -6.10
N ILE A 41 -17.74 6.23 -6.36
CA ILE A 41 -19.09 6.54 -5.88
C ILE A 41 -19.14 6.58 -4.35
N VAL A 42 -18.49 5.63 -3.70
CA VAL A 42 -18.46 5.55 -2.23
C VAL A 42 -17.67 6.72 -1.64
N GLU A 43 -16.55 7.11 -2.24
CA GLU A 43 -15.77 8.25 -1.79
C GLU A 43 -16.53 9.57 -1.91
N GLU A 44 -17.36 9.71 -2.94
CA GLU A 44 -18.21 10.90 -3.16
C GLU A 44 -19.43 10.96 -2.21
N ARG A 45 -19.95 9.80 -1.80
CA ARG A 45 -21.20 9.72 -1.03
C ARG A 45 -21.03 9.45 0.47
N THR A 46 -19.85 9.06 0.92
CA THR A 46 -19.58 8.75 2.33
C THR A 46 -18.42 9.57 2.85
N GLU A 47 -18.63 10.30 3.96
CA GLU A 47 -17.55 11.00 4.61
C GLU A 47 -16.65 10.02 5.39
N ARG A 48 -15.34 10.19 5.24
CA ARG A 48 -14.35 9.42 5.99
C ARG A 48 -14.01 10.11 7.29
N PRO A 49 -13.86 9.35 8.40
CA PRO A 49 -13.31 9.88 9.64
C PRO A 49 -11.96 10.57 9.40
N PHE A 50 -11.69 11.65 10.12
CA PHE A 50 -10.45 12.42 10.00
C PHE A 50 -9.19 11.53 10.11
N ALA A 51 -9.19 10.58 11.04
CA ALA A 51 -8.07 9.66 11.24
C ALA A 51 -7.76 8.82 9.98
N ASP A 52 -8.77 8.37 9.25
CA ASP A 52 -8.60 7.62 8.00
C ASP A 52 -8.11 8.52 6.86
N ARG A 53 -8.62 9.74 6.79
CA ARG A 53 -8.14 10.74 5.81
C ARG A 53 -6.67 11.06 6.05
N ALA A 54 -6.28 11.27 7.29
CA ALA A 54 -4.90 11.56 7.67
C ALA A 54 -3.96 10.38 7.35
N LYS A 55 -4.35 9.14 7.66
CA LYS A 55 -3.58 7.94 7.31
C LYS A 55 -3.40 7.81 5.80
N ARG A 56 -4.47 7.96 5.03
CA ARG A 56 -4.43 7.87 3.56
C ARG A 56 -3.56 8.96 2.95
N TRP A 57 -3.67 10.18 3.45
CA TRP A 57 -2.82 11.30 3.05
C TRP A 57 -1.34 10.98 3.32
N ALA A 58 -1.01 10.50 4.52
CA ALA A 58 0.35 10.13 4.87
C ALA A 58 0.90 9.01 3.95
N VAL A 59 0.12 7.95 3.74
CA VAL A 59 0.52 6.86 2.83
C VAL A 59 0.74 7.39 1.42
N LYS A 60 -0.20 8.19 0.88
CA LYS A 60 -0.10 8.76 -0.46
C LYS A 60 1.09 9.70 -0.63
N THR A 61 1.48 10.40 0.42
CA THR A 61 2.57 11.39 0.38
C THR A 61 3.94 10.74 0.57
N PHE A 62 4.08 9.81 1.51
CA PHE A 62 5.39 9.28 1.89
C PHE A 62 5.80 8.01 1.12
N PHE A 63 4.85 7.13 0.80
CA PHE A 63 5.18 5.83 0.20
C PHE A 63 5.57 5.85 -1.29
N PRO A 64 5.06 6.76 -2.15
CA PRO A 64 5.41 6.73 -3.56
C PRO A 64 6.85 7.17 -3.86
N ASN A 65 7.47 7.92 -2.95
CA ASN A 65 8.82 8.44 -3.14
C ASN A 65 9.79 7.78 -2.16
N THR A 66 10.79 7.07 -2.69
CA THR A 66 11.82 6.36 -1.92
C THR A 66 12.57 7.29 -0.97
N THR A 67 12.86 8.53 -1.39
CA THR A 67 13.58 9.51 -0.56
C THR A 67 12.75 9.94 0.64
N THR A 68 11.49 10.35 0.41
CA THR A 68 10.60 10.78 1.49
C THR A 68 10.29 9.63 2.45
N PHE A 69 10.11 8.42 1.91
CA PHE A 69 9.93 7.22 2.71
C PHE A 69 11.19 6.91 3.55
N GLY A 70 12.38 7.02 2.97
CA GLY A 70 13.65 6.83 3.67
C GLY A 70 13.84 7.80 4.82
N ILE A 71 13.59 9.09 4.59
CA ILE A 71 13.66 10.13 5.63
C ILE A 71 12.65 9.83 6.75
N ALA A 72 11.40 9.55 6.39
CA ALA A 72 10.34 9.25 7.36
C ALA A 72 10.67 8.00 8.20
N THR A 73 11.22 6.96 7.57
CA THR A 73 11.63 5.73 8.25
C THR A 73 12.81 6.00 9.20
N SER A 74 13.83 6.74 8.76
CA SER A 74 14.99 7.10 9.58
C SER A 74 14.60 7.93 10.79
N LEU A 75 13.75 8.95 10.61
CA LEU A 75 13.19 9.75 11.71
C LEU A 75 12.36 8.88 12.66
N GLY A 76 11.51 8.00 12.12
CA GLY A 76 10.70 7.08 12.92
C GLY A 76 11.55 6.12 13.74
N MET A 77 12.66 5.63 13.20
CA MET A 77 13.60 4.77 13.93
C MET A 77 14.33 5.54 15.04
N THR A 78 14.78 6.76 14.76
CA THR A 78 15.48 7.62 15.75
C THR A 78 14.57 7.98 16.90
N PHE A 79 13.31 8.35 16.61
CA PHE A 79 12.33 8.74 17.62
C PHE A 79 11.44 7.56 18.09
N ARG A 80 11.85 6.33 17.82
CA ARG A 80 11.12 5.13 18.20
C ARG A 80 10.70 5.08 19.68
N PRO A 81 11.55 5.45 20.68
CA PRO A 81 11.16 5.41 22.09
C PRO A 81 10.04 6.39 22.46
N LEU A 82 9.83 7.45 21.66
CA LEU A 82 8.76 8.42 21.87
C LEU A 82 7.45 8.03 21.16
N LEU A 83 7.47 7.03 20.28
CA LEU A 83 6.31 6.61 19.53
C LEU A 83 5.38 5.71 20.34
N PRO A 84 4.05 5.83 20.17
CA PRO A 84 3.09 4.87 20.74
C PRO A 84 3.42 3.45 20.31
N ALA A 85 3.25 2.48 21.21
CA ALA A 85 3.57 1.06 20.98
C ALA A 85 3.01 0.47 19.66
N PRO A 86 1.76 0.76 19.23
CA PRO A 86 1.24 0.25 17.96
C PRO A 86 2.02 0.74 16.73
N LEU A 87 2.64 1.91 16.80
CA LEU A 87 3.41 2.50 15.70
C LEU A 87 4.87 2.05 15.77
N ALA A 88 5.47 2.03 16.97
CA ALA A 88 6.83 1.57 17.21
C ALA A 88 7.04 0.11 16.78
N ASN A 89 6.03 -0.75 16.98
CA ASN A 89 6.09 -2.17 16.61
C ASN A 89 6.03 -2.43 15.10
N LYS A 90 5.60 -1.44 14.30
CA LYS A 90 5.58 -1.53 12.83
C LYS A 90 6.87 -1.07 12.17
N LEU A 91 7.72 -0.37 12.91
CA LEU A 91 9.02 0.05 12.40
C LEU A 91 10.05 -1.08 12.56
N PRO A 92 10.92 -1.29 11.56
CA PRO A 92 12.02 -2.25 11.69
C PRO A 92 12.94 -1.86 12.85
N LYS A 93 13.48 -2.85 13.54
CA LYS A 93 14.45 -2.62 14.65
C LYS A 93 15.80 -2.18 14.09
N ALA A 94 16.18 -2.74 12.97
CA ALA A 94 17.39 -2.41 12.23
C ALA A 94 17.14 -2.65 10.74
N ILE A 95 17.81 -1.89 9.89
CA ILE A 95 17.84 -2.11 8.45
C ILE A 95 19.21 -2.71 8.16
N ALA A 96 19.25 -3.94 7.66
CA ALA A 96 20.50 -4.56 7.25
C ALA A 96 21.01 -3.91 5.97
N PRO A 97 22.32 -3.72 5.80
CA PRO A 97 22.86 -3.24 4.53
C PRO A 97 22.53 -4.26 3.42
N ALA A 98 22.13 -3.76 2.26
CA ALA A 98 21.81 -4.62 1.12
C ALA A 98 23.05 -5.47 0.75
N PRO A 99 22.88 -6.80 0.57
CA PRO A 99 23.99 -7.64 0.15
C PRO A 99 24.43 -7.29 -1.26
N ALA A 100 25.69 -7.57 -1.60
CA ALA A 100 26.21 -7.36 -2.93
C ALA A 100 25.36 -8.15 -3.95
N ARG A 101 25.03 -7.51 -5.06
CA ARG A 101 24.26 -8.15 -6.12
C ARG A 101 25.06 -9.33 -6.66
N PRO A 102 24.45 -10.52 -6.83
CA PRO A 102 25.14 -11.68 -7.41
C PRO A 102 25.59 -11.38 -8.83
N ALA A 103 26.75 -11.91 -9.23
CA ALA A 103 27.24 -11.77 -10.59
C ALA A 103 26.27 -12.42 -11.59
N VAL A 104 26.08 -11.75 -12.72
CA VAL A 104 25.22 -12.25 -13.81
C VAL A 104 25.84 -13.51 -14.40
N ARG A 105 25.22 -14.67 -14.15
CA ARG A 105 25.67 -16.00 -14.63
C ARG A 105 24.88 -16.53 -15.83
N HIS A 106 23.78 -15.87 -16.20
CA HIS A 106 22.86 -16.35 -17.23
C HIS A 106 22.77 -15.36 -18.41
N ALA A 107 22.68 -15.90 -19.62
CA ALA A 107 22.48 -15.10 -20.84
C ALA A 107 21.11 -14.40 -20.86
N ARG A 108 20.10 -15.00 -20.25
CA ARG A 108 18.76 -14.40 -20.12
C ARG A 108 18.77 -13.35 -19.01
N LYS A 109 18.34 -12.13 -19.35
CA LYS A 109 18.19 -11.02 -18.43
C LYS A 109 16.71 -10.82 -18.09
N MET A 110 16.41 -10.67 -16.83
CA MET A 110 15.08 -10.30 -16.35
C MET A 110 15.15 -8.94 -15.64
N VAL A 111 14.15 -8.10 -15.89
CA VAL A 111 14.02 -6.82 -15.20
C VAL A 111 13.06 -7.03 -14.01
N ALA A 112 13.56 -6.84 -12.82
CA ALA A 112 12.72 -6.78 -11.63
C ALA A 112 12.45 -5.31 -11.27
N LEU A 113 11.16 -4.96 -11.16
CA LEU A 113 10.78 -3.62 -10.74
C LEU A 113 11.06 -3.46 -9.23
N ALA A 114 11.89 -2.49 -8.89
CA ALA A 114 12.09 -2.10 -7.50
C ALA A 114 10.86 -1.32 -7.02
N GLY A 115 10.21 -1.81 -5.95
CA GLY A 115 9.13 -1.07 -5.30
C GLY A 115 9.66 0.18 -4.58
N CYS A 116 8.77 1.13 -4.28
CA CYS A 116 9.17 2.37 -3.62
C CYS A 116 9.68 2.17 -2.17
N VAL A 117 9.27 1.09 -1.53
CA VAL A 117 9.56 0.77 -0.11
C VAL A 117 10.76 -0.16 0.02
N GLN A 118 10.87 -1.14 -0.87
CA GLN A 118 11.92 -2.17 -0.82
C GLN A 118 13.35 -1.61 -0.76
N PRO A 119 13.77 -0.64 -1.60
CA PRO A 119 15.15 -0.13 -1.57
C PRO A 119 15.53 0.55 -0.27
N VAL A 120 14.56 0.89 0.58
CA VAL A 120 14.80 1.53 1.89
C VAL A 120 14.86 0.51 3.02
N LEU A 121 14.17 -0.63 2.89
CA LEU A 121 14.03 -1.63 3.94
C LEU A 121 14.95 -2.85 3.79
N THR A 122 15.61 -2.98 2.62
CA THR A 122 16.50 -4.12 2.31
C THR A 122 17.96 -3.65 2.06
#